data_c1f40f02874ac91d57ba5a3376339e7f
#
_entry.id   c1f40f02874ac91d57ba5a3376339e7f
#
_cell.length_a   1.000
_cell.length_b   1.000
_cell.length_c   1.000
_cell.angle_alpha   90.00
_cell.angle_beta   90.00
_cell.angle_gamma   90.00
#
_symmetry.space_group_name_H-M   'P 1'
#
loop_
_entity.id
_entity.type
_entity.pdbx_description
1 polymer ?
#
loop_
_entity_poly.entity_id
_entity_poly.type
_entity_poly.pdbx_seq_one_letter_code
_entity_poly.pdbx_strand_id
1 'polypeptide(L)'
;MEKNESIDHVLENMDKSIVYKAKKSPLRIILLFAVGIISFVAHSVLVWETSSIFPPLFMLLGFTAIVTAIFILFFQKGHYISAVSHQKLKTLEFYFHVNERDKLVRLIETRNLKELKDLKPSMSDGLRLEVVTSRDGKICLSQVIAYISNEYTNVTSVQTHTADEALVFSELLKTKKSN
;
A
#
# COMPACT_ATOMS: atom_id res chain seq x y z
N MET A 1 -2.67 1.28 -27.69
CA MET A 1 -1.67 0.89 -26.67
C MET A 1 -2.33 -0.14 -25.78
N GLU A 2 -1.82 -1.35 -25.77
CA GLU A 2 -2.23 -2.36 -24.78
C GLU A 2 -1.92 -1.81 -23.39
N LYS A 3 -2.91 -1.81 -22.52
CA LYS A 3 -2.76 -1.29 -21.15
C LYS A 3 -2.01 -2.38 -20.36
N ASN A 4 -0.76 -2.15 -20.03
CA ASN A 4 0.01 -3.07 -19.21
C ASN A 4 -0.73 -3.39 -17.91
N GLU A 5 -0.76 -4.67 -17.51
CA GLU A 5 -1.36 -5.10 -16.25
C GLU A 5 -0.68 -4.43 -15.06
N SER A 6 -1.43 -4.15 -14.01
CA SER A 6 -0.87 -3.59 -12.77
C SER A 6 -0.27 -4.70 -11.89
N ILE A 7 0.65 -4.31 -10.99
CA ILE A 7 1.20 -5.24 -10.00
C ILE A 7 0.09 -5.88 -9.16
N ASP A 8 -0.93 -5.12 -8.77
CA ASP A 8 -2.07 -5.64 -8.02
C ASP A 8 -2.78 -6.76 -8.77
N HIS A 9 -2.99 -6.60 -10.10
CA HIS A 9 -3.64 -7.62 -10.94
C HIS A 9 -2.78 -8.88 -11.06
N VAL A 10 -1.47 -8.72 -11.22
CA VAL A 10 -0.54 -9.85 -11.25
C VAL A 10 -0.55 -10.59 -9.90
N LEU A 11 -0.54 -9.87 -8.78
CA LEU A 11 -0.59 -10.49 -7.44
C LEU A 11 -1.92 -11.20 -7.16
N GLU A 12 -3.05 -10.69 -7.69
CA GLU A 12 -4.36 -11.36 -7.55
C GLU A 12 -4.44 -12.66 -8.34
N ASN A 13 -3.77 -12.73 -9.48
CA ASN A 13 -3.73 -13.91 -10.35
C ASN A 13 -2.59 -14.88 -10.01
N MET A 14 -1.68 -14.49 -9.12
CA MET A 14 -0.58 -15.34 -8.67
C MET A 14 -1.13 -16.52 -7.87
N ASP A 15 -0.44 -17.68 -7.96
CA ASP A 15 -0.83 -18.87 -7.20
C ASP A 15 -0.90 -18.56 -5.70
N LYS A 16 -2.01 -18.93 -5.08
CA LYS A 16 -2.26 -18.75 -3.64
C LYS A 16 -1.26 -19.48 -2.75
N SER A 17 -0.55 -20.46 -3.28
CA SER A 17 0.58 -21.12 -2.61
C SER A 17 1.81 -20.21 -2.49
N ILE A 18 1.89 -19.14 -3.28
CA ILE A 18 2.99 -18.18 -3.30
C ILE A 18 2.58 -16.89 -2.59
N VAL A 19 1.44 -16.32 -2.99
CA VAL A 19 0.89 -15.07 -2.44
C VAL A 19 -0.61 -15.20 -2.24
N TYR A 20 -1.10 -14.73 -1.12
CA TYR A 20 -2.53 -14.62 -0.88
C TYR A 20 -2.92 -13.28 -0.28
N LYS A 21 -4.12 -12.82 -0.59
CA LYS A 21 -4.68 -11.58 -0.05
C LYS A 21 -5.26 -11.85 1.33
N ALA A 22 -4.70 -11.22 2.36
CA ALA A 22 -5.25 -11.32 3.71
C ALA A 22 -6.65 -10.72 3.75
N LYS A 23 -7.57 -11.48 4.34
CA LYS A 23 -8.91 -10.96 4.62
C LYS A 23 -8.82 -9.86 5.68
N LYS A 24 -9.66 -8.83 5.54
CA LYS A 24 -9.85 -7.84 6.60
C LYS A 24 -10.27 -8.58 7.88
N SER A 25 -9.77 -8.15 9.03
CA SER A 25 -10.19 -8.75 10.30
C SER A 25 -11.65 -8.39 10.59
N PRO A 26 -12.60 -9.30 10.46
CA PRO A 26 -14.02 -9.01 10.72
C PRO A 26 -14.22 -8.67 12.20
N LEU A 27 -13.43 -9.29 13.08
CA LEU A 27 -13.51 -9.05 14.52
C LEU A 27 -13.27 -7.58 14.88
N ARG A 28 -12.27 -6.93 14.25
CA ARG A 28 -11.98 -5.52 14.51
C ARG A 28 -13.12 -4.61 14.08
N ILE A 29 -13.77 -4.91 12.96
CA ILE A 29 -14.91 -4.14 12.45
C ILE A 29 -16.10 -4.31 13.37
N ILE A 30 -16.42 -5.55 13.76
CA ILE A 30 -17.52 -5.88 14.68
C ILE A 30 -17.30 -5.18 16.03
N LEU A 31 -16.09 -5.21 16.57
CA LEU A 31 -15.76 -4.59 17.85
C LEU A 31 -15.95 -3.06 17.80
N LEU A 32 -15.53 -2.40 16.71
CA LEU A 32 -15.75 -0.97 16.53
C LEU A 32 -17.24 -0.62 16.43
N PHE A 33 -18.04 -1.40 15.71
CA PHE A 33 -19.48 -1.21 15.67
C PHE A 33 -20.12 -1.43 17.06
N ALA A 34 -19.71 -2.46 17.78
CA ALA A 34 -20.20 -2.73 19.13
C ALA A 34 -19.89 -1.57 20.09
N VAL A 35 -18.65 -1.05 20.09
CA VAL A 35 -18.27 0.12 20.88
C VAL A 35 -19.11 1.34 20.49
N GLY A 36 -19.33 1.57 19.19
CA GLY A 36 -20.17 2.67 18.71
C GLY A 36 -21.60 2.58 19.22
N ILE A 37 -22.23 1.43 19.07
CA ILE A 37 -23.62 1.19 19.52
C ILE A 37 -23.73 1.31 21.04
N ILE A 38 -22.83 0.70 21.81
CA ILE A 38 -22.82 0.78 23.28
C ILE A 38 -22.69 2.23 23.74
N SER A 39 -21.85 3.04 23.08
CA SER A 39 -21.67 4.45 23.41
C SER A 39 -22.96 5.25 23.19
N PHE A 40 -23.69 5.02 22.10
CA PHE A 40 -24.98 5.67 21.86
C PHE A 40 -26.07 5.23 22.85
N VAL A 41 -26.12 3.92 23.17
CA VAL A 41 -27.05 3.41 24.18
C VAL A 41 -26.74 4.02 25.55
N ALA A 42 -25.48 4.05 25.95
CA ALA A 42 -25.06 4.68 27.21
C ALA A 42 -25.46 6.16 27.26
N HIS A 43 -25.25 6.90 26.16
CA HIS A 43 -25.69 8.30 26.06
C HIS A 43 -27.20 8.45 26.27
N SER A 44 -28.03 7.53 25.75
CA SER A 44 -29.48 7.64 25.77
C SER A 44 -30.12 7.12 27.06
N VAL A 45 -29.50 6.17 27.74
CA VAL A 45 -30.09 5.46 28.88
C VAL A 45 -29.59 5.98 30.23
N LEU A 46 -28.34 6.46 30.27
CA LEU A 46 -27.78 6.95 31.52
C LEU A 46 -28.34 8.35 31.84
N VAL A 47 -28.70 8.54 33.11
CA VAL A 47 -29.13 9.85 33.63
C VAL A 47 -27.88 10.66 33.95
N TRP A 48 -27.74 11.79 33.27
CA TRP A 48 -26.57 12.65 33.40
C TRP A 48 -26.94 13.92 34.20
N GLU A 49 -26.02 14.41 35.02
CA GLU A 49 -26.15 15.75 35.60
C GLU A 49 -26.04 16.83 34.50
N THR A 50 -26.76 17.92 34.67
CA THR A 50 -26.87 18.98 33.64
C THR A 50 -25.52 19.61 33.27
N SER A 51 -24.52 19.55 34.17
CA SER A 51 -23.17 20.05 33.97
C SER A 51 -22.16 18.99 33.52
N SER A 52 -22.61 17.75 33.26
CA SER A 52 -21.74 16.66 32.90
C SER A 52 -21.18 16.80 31.49
N ILE A 53 -19.87 16.55 31.33
CA ILE A 53 -19.19 16.51 30.04
C ILE A 53 -19.29 15.12 29.36
N PHE A 54 -19.77 14.12 30.06
CA PHE A 54 -19.81 12.73 29.58
C PHE A 54 -20.80 12.51 28.41
N PRO A 55 -22.02 13.08 28.39
CA PRO A 55 -22.93 12.87 27.28
C PRO A 55 -22.35 13.21 25.90
N PRO A 56 -21.79 14.40 25.66
CA PRO A 56 -21.20 14.73 24.37
C PRO A 56 -19.96 13.85 24.06
N LEU A 57 -19.23 13.41 25.10
CA LEU A 57 -18.06 12.55 24.92
C LEU A 57 -18.46 11.15 24.45
N PHE A 58 -19.52 10.55 25.02
CA PHE A 58 -20.06 9.27 24.54
C PHE A 58 -20.61 9.36 23.11
N MET A 59 -21.29 10.46 22.79
CA MET A 59 -21.78 10.69 21.44
C MET A 59 -20.64 10.78 20.43
N LEU A 60 -19.59 11.54 20.75
CA LEU A 60 -18.39 11.66 19.91
C LEU A 60 -17.67 10.31 19.74
N LEU A 61 -17.49 9.57 20.82
CA LEU A 61 -16.88 8.24 20.80
C LEU A 61 -17.66 7.27 19.91
N GLY A 62 -18.99 7.24 20.07
CA GLY A 62 -19.87 6.40 19.27
C GLY A 62 -19.79 6.71 17.79
N PHE A 63 -19.89 8.00 17.46
CA PHE A 63 -19.77 8.46 16.08
C PHE A 63 -18.41 8.11 15.45
N THR A 64 -17.32 8.41 16.15
CA THR A 64 -15.95 8.15 15.66
C THR A 64 -15.72 6.64 15.46
N ALA A 65 -16.21 5.79 16.37
CA ALA A 65 -16.08 4.34 16.25
C ALA A 65 -16.81 3.80 15.02
N ILE A 66 -18.05 4.24 14.78
CA ILE A 66 -18.85 3.81 13.62
C ILE A 66 -18.22 4.30 12.31
N VAL A 67 -17.85 5.58 12.23
CA VAL A 67 -17.21 6.13 11.03
C VAL A 67 -15.90 5.39 10.73
N THR A 68 -15.10 5.09 11.75
CA THR A 68 -13.87 4.31 11.58
C THR A 68 -14.15 2.89 11.09
N ALA A 69 -15.19 2.23 11.61
CA ALA A 69 -15.59 0.91 11.16
C ALA A 69 -16.01 0.91 9.68
N ILE A 70 -16.82 1.89 9.28
CA ILE A 70 -17.25 2.10 7.89
C ILE A 70 -16.02 2.36 6.99
N PHE A 71 -15.11 3.24 7.43
CA PHE A 71 -13.90 3.54 6.68
C PHE A 71 -13.04 2.28 6.44
N ILE A 72 -12.83 1.46 7.49
CA ILE A 72 -12.12 0.18 7.38
C ILE A 72 -12.84 -0.76 6.41
N LEU A 73 -14.17 -0.82 6.48
CA LEU A 73 -14.97 -1.71 5.65
C LEU A 73 -14.85 -1.39 4.16
N PHE A 74 -14.91 -0.11 3.79
CA PHE A 74 -14.96 0.30 2.39
C PHE A 74 -13.58 0.66 1.81
N PHE A 75 -12.74 1.34 2.56
CA PHE A 75 -11.50 1.95 2.04
C PHE A 75 -10.22 1.17 2.37
N GLN A 76 -10.19 0.36 3.42
CA GLN A 76 -8.98 -0.39 3.72
C GLN A 76 -8.78 -1.50 2.69
N LYS A 77 -7.76 -1.36 1.86
CA LYS A 77 -7.33 -2.43 0.94
C LYS A 77 -6.78 -3.63 1.73
N GLY A 78 -7.06 -4.84 1.25
CA GLY A 78 -6.42 -6.05 1.78
C GLY A 78 -4.90 -5.99 1.56
N HIS A 79 -4.14 -6.69 2.41
CA HIS A 79 -2.70 -6.81 2.25
C HIS A 79 -2.37 -8.14 1.58
N TYR A 80 -1.38 -8.13 0.70
CA TYR A 80 -0.82 -9.37 0.17
C TYR A 80 0.18 -9.94 1.17
N ILE A 81 0.14 -11.25 1.34
CA ILE A 81 0.99 -12.01 2.26
C ILE A 81 1.70 -13.09 1.45
N SER A 82 3.01 -13.22 1.64
CA SER A 82 3.76 -14.36 1.12
C SER A 82 3.34 -15.63 1.85
N ALA A 83 2.91 -16.65 1.12
CA ALA A 83 2.52 -17.93 1.70
C ALA A 83 3.71 -18.68 2.32
N VAL A 84 4.92 -18.45 1.79
CA VAL A 84 6.15 -19.09 2.26
C VAL A 84 6.66 -18.49 3.57
N SER A 85 6.71 -17.15 3.67
CA SER A 85 7.25 -16.46 4.84
C SER A 85 6.18 -16.01 5.84
N HIS A 86 4.90 -16.12 5.50
CA HIS A 86 3.75 -15.61 6.26
C HIS A 86 3.86 -14.10 6.60
N GLN A 87 4.64 -13.35 5.82
CA GLN A 87 4.88 -11.93 6.02
C GLN A 87 4.17 -11.09 4.96
N LYS A 88 3.76 -9.89 5.38
CA LYS A 88 3.15 -8.92 4.45
C LYS A 88 4.17 -8.49 3.40
N LEU A 89 3.73 -8.42 2.15
CA LEU A 89 4.49 -7.77 1.11
C LEU A 89 4.53 -6.26 1.38
N LYS A 90 5.68 -5.66 1.13
CA LYS A 90 5.90 -4.22 1.26
C LYS A 90 5.89 -3.59 -0.12
N THR A 91 5.14 -2.52 -0.27
CA THR A 91 5.20 -1.67 -1.45
C THR A 91 6.19 -0.54 -1.19
N LEU A 92 7.12 -0.35 -2.11
CA LEU A 92 8.11 0.70 -2.12
C LEU A 92 7.87 1.55 -3.35
N GLU A 93 7.90 2.86 -3.19
CA GLU A 93 7.70 3.80 -4.28
C GLU A 93 8.92 4.71 -4.38
N PHE A 94 9.50 4.77 -5.57
CA PHE A 94 10.61 5.65 -5.89
C PHE A 94 10.16 6.62 -6.98
N TYR A 95 10.34 7.90 -6.73
CA TYR A 95 9.96 8.96 -7.65
C TYR A 95 11.19 9.48 -8.37
N PHE A 96 11.04 9.72 -9.67
CA PHE A 96 12.11 10.21 -10.56
C PHE A 96 11.59 11.36 -11.42
N HIS A 97 12.50 12.11 -12.01
CA HIS A 97 12.14 13.13 -12.98
C HIS A 97 11.59 12.50 -14.26
N VAL A 98 10.56 13.12 -14.85
CA VAL A 98 9.91 12.63 -16.08
C VAL A 98 10.94 12.46 -17.21
N ASN A 99 11.95 13.31 -17.27
CA ASN A 99 13.04 13.23 -18.25
C ASN A 99 13.87 11.94 -18.16
N GLU A 100 13.83 11.25 -17.02
CA GLU A 100 14.53 9.97 -16.80
C GLU A 100 13.69 8.76 -17.24
N ARG A 101 12.51 8.97 -17.83
CA ARG A 101 11.54 7.91 -18.17
C ARG A 101 12.17 6.82 -19.02
N ASP A 102 12.74 7.18 -20.17
CA ASP A 102 13.25 6.19 -21.13
C ASP A 102 14.45 5.43 -20.56
N LYS A 103 15.28 6.11 -19.77
CA LYS A 103 16.38 5.49 -19.05
C LYS A 103 15.89 4.52 -17.99
N LEU A 104 14.91 4.92 -17.16
CA LEU A 104 14.31 4.06 -16.12
C LEU A 104 13.64 2.83 -16.72
N VAL A 105 12.84 3.01 -17.77
CA VAL A 105 12.19 1.91 -18.49
C VAL A 105 13.21 0.91 -18.98
N ARG A 106 14.24 1.39 -19.68
CA ARG A 106 15.32 0.53 -20.18
C ARG A 106 16.02 -0.24 -19.05
N LEU A 107 16.34 0.42 -17.93
CA LEU A 107 17.02 -0.23 -16.80
C LEU A 107 16.19 -1.34 -16.18
N ILE A 108 14.89 -1.15 -16.07
CA ILE A 108 13.97 -2.17 -15.53
C ILE A 108 13.80 -3.32 -16.52
N GLU A 109 13.61 -3.06 -17.81
CA GLU A 109 13.43 -4.09 -18.84
C GLU A 109 14.70 -4.90 -19.09
N THR A 110 15.87 -4.25 -19.07
CA THR A 110 17.17 -4.93 -19.21
C THR A 110 17.71 -5.52 -17.92
N ARG A 111 17.00 -5.33 -16.79
CA ARG A 111 17.42 -5.74 -15.43
C ARG A 111 18.76 -5.17 -14.98
N ASN A 112 19.17 -4.04 -15.54
CA ASN A 112 20.40 -3.35 -15.13
C ASN A 112 20.13 -2.47 -13.89
N LEU A 113 19.77 -3.10 -12.77
CA LEU A 113 19.35 -2.39 -11.56
C LEU A 113 20.48 -1.67 -10.83
N LYS A 114 21.76 -1.99 -11.13
CA LYS A 114 22.90 -1.32 -10.49
C LYS A 114 22.96 0.15 -10.84
N GLU A 115 22.58 0.50 -12.06
CA GLU A 115 22.57 1.90 -12.54
C GLU A 115 21.35 2.70 -12.03
N LEU A 116 20.38 2.08 -11.34
CA LEU A 116 19.27 2.83 -10.72
C LEU A 116 19.75 3.86 -9.68
N LYS A 117 20.90 3.62 -9.07
CA LYS A 117 21.51 4.55 -8.11
C LYS A 117 21.97 5.86 -8.75
N ASP A 118 22.24 5.83 -10.06
CA ASP A 118 22.69 6.99 -10.83
C ASP A 118 21.55 7.89 -11.28
N LEU A 119 20.30 7.42 -11.14
CA LEU A 119 19.12 8.21 -11.41
C LEU A 119 18.86 9.18 -10.25
N LYS A 120 18.57 10.42 -10.60
CA LYS A 120 18.28 11.46 -9.61
C LYS A 120 16.88 11.24 -9.03
N PRO A 121 16.76 11.01 -7.72
CA PRO A 121 15.45 10.95 -7.09
C PRO A 121 14.75 12.31 -7.21
N SER A 122 13.44 12.30 -7.36
CA SER A 122 12.60 13.48 -7.42
C SER A 122 11.52 13.41 -6.35
N MET A 123 11.03 14.56 -5.93
CA MET A 123 9.79 14.64 -5.15
C MET A 123 8.55 14.77 -6.06
N SER A 124 8.76 14.82 -7.38
CA SER A 124 7.69 14.96 -8.36
C SER A 124 7.02 13.61 -8.61
N ASP A 125 5.70 13.60 -8.66
CA ASP A 125 4.89 12.40 -8.88
C ASP A 125 4.77 11.99 -10.36
N GLY A 126 5.53 12.64 -11.26
CA GLY A 126 5.39 12.43 -12.71
C GLY A 126 5.89 11.07 -13.20
N LEU A 127 6.91 10.49 -12.56
CA LEU A 127 7.48 9.19 -12.87
C LEU A 127 7.72 8.41 -11.59
N ARG A 128 7.13 7.21 -11.49
CA ARG A 128 7.20 6.36 -10.31
C ARG A 128 7.64 4.95 -10.68
N LEU A 129 8.61 4.44 -9.94
CA LEU A 129 8.93 3.02 -9.90
C LEU A 129 8.25 2.43 -8.66
N GLU A 130 7.29 1.55 -8.87
CA GLU A 130 6.64 0.79 -7.83
C GLU A 130 7.30 -0.57 -7.70
N VAL A 131 7.68 -0.95 -6.48
CA VAL A 131 8.31 -2.23 -6.17
C VAL A 131 7.54 -2.89 -5.04
N VAL A 132 7.07 -4.11 -5.26
CA VAL A 132 6.44 -4.92 -4.22
C VAL A 132 7.37 -6.07 -3.87
N THR A 133 7.77 -6.15 -2.62
CA THR A 133 8.74 -7.17 -2.19
C THR A 133 8.35 -7.82 -0.87
N SER A 134 8.68 -9.11 -0.74
CA SER A 134 8.67 -9.81 0.54
C SER A 134 9.94 -9.47 1.33
N ARG A 135 9.88 -9.62 2.66
CA ARG A 135 11.03 -9.31 3.54
C ARG A 135 12.25 -10.19 3.26
N ASP A 136 12.02 -11.42 2.82
CA ASP A 136 13.07 -12.38 2.46
C ASP A 136 13.56 -12.23 1.01
N GLY A 137 13.02 -11.27 0.25
CA GLY A 137 13.39 -10.97 -1.14
C GLY A 137 12.96 -12.04 -2.15
N LYS A 138 12.31 -13.13 -1.73
CA LYS A 138 11.91 -14.23 -2.64
C LYS A 138 10.82 -13.80 -3.62
N ILE A 139 10.00 -12.85 -3.22
CA ILE A 139 8.99 -12.24 -4.07
C ILE A 139 9.39 -10.78 -4.24
N CYS A 140 9.72 -10.40 -5.45
CA CYS A 140 10.03 -9.02 -5.79
C CYS A 140 9.51 -8.72 -7.19
N LEU A 141 8.58 -7.79 -7.27
CA LEU A 141 7.95 -7.32 -8.50
C LEU A 141 8.22 -5.84 -8.65
N SER A 142 8.44 -5.38 -9.87
CA SER A 142 8.57 -3.94 -10.15
C SER A 142 7.79 -3.52 -11.39
N GLN A 143 7.36 -2.26 -11.41
CA GLN A 143 6.68 -1.66 -12.54
C GLN A 143 6.95 -0.15 -12.58
N VAL A 144 7.17 0.37 -13.77
CA VAL A 144 7.28 1.81 -14.00
C VAL A 144 5.92 2.37 -14.36
N ILE A 145 5.54 3.43 -13.66
CA ILE A 145 4.28 4.14 -13.82
C ILE A 145 4.61 5.59 -14.12
N ALA A 146 4.00 6.15 -15.14
CA ALA A 146 4.16 7.56 -15.49
C ALA A 146 2.82 8.28 -15.53
N TYR A 147 2.84 9.56 -15.18
CA TYR A 147 1.68 10.44 -15.31
C TYR A 147 1.65 10.99 -16.73
N ILE A 148 0.70 10.51 -17.54
CA ILE A 148 0.54 10.83 -18.94
C ILE A 148 -0.91 11.23 -19.18
N SER A 149 -1.14 12.37 -19.82
CA SER A 149 -2.49 12.82 -20.20
C SER A 149 -3.49 12.84 -19.03
N ASN A 150 -3.05 13.33 -17.87
CA ASN A 150 -3.85 13.43 -16.63
C ASN A 150 -4.20 12.09 -15.95
N GLU A 151 -3.55 10.99 -16.36
CA GLU A 151 -3.74 9.68 -15.75
C GLU A 151 -2.39 9.00 -15.44
N TYR A 152 -2.37 8.19 -14.39
CA TYR A 152 -1.27 7.27 -14.13
C TYR A 152 -1.37 6.07 -15.05
N THR A 153 -0.35 5.86 -15.87
CA THR A 153 -0.30 4.78 -16.84
C THR A 153 0.89 3.87 -16.56
N ASN A 154 0.65 2.56 -16.58
CA ASN A 154 1.71 1.57 -16.48
C ASN A 154 2.53 1.57 -17.77
N VAL A 155 3.80 2.00 -17.67
CA VAL A 155 4.69 2.16 -18.83
C VAL A 155 5.38 0.85 -19.19
N THR A 156 5.72 0.05 -18.18
CA THR A 156 6.31 -1.29 -18.38
C THR A 156 5.33 -2.39 -17.98
N SER A 157 5.55 -3.60 -18.50
CA SER A 157 4.99 -4.81 -17.90
C SER A 157 5.58 -5.01 -16.49
N VAL A 158 4.89 -5.81 -15.67
CA VAL A 158 5.41 -6.20 -14.36
C VAL A 158 6.62 -7.09 -14.53
N GLN A 159 7.75 -6.72 -13.92
CA GLN A 159 8.98 -7.50 -13.93
C GLN A 159 9.14 -8.23 -12.61
N THR A 160 9.49 -9.52 -12.69
CA THR A 160 9.81 -10.35 -11.52
C THR A 160 11.32 -10.35 -11.33
N HIS A 161 11.77 -10.14 -10.10
CA HIS A 161 13.18 -10.04 -9.73
C HIS A 161 13.61 -11.17 -8.81
N THR A 162 14.92 -11.52 -8.88
CA THR A 162 15.56 -12.45 -7.97
C THR A 162 15.79 -11.81 -6.58
N ALA A 163 16.15 -12.64 -5.60
CA ALA A 163 16.45 -12.16 -4.25
C ALA A 163 17.64 -11.18 -4.23
N ASP A 164 18.65 -11.42 -5.07
CA ASP A 164 19.82 -10.52 -5.18
C ASP A 164 19.45 -9.16 -5.77
N GLU A 165 18.57 -9.16 -6.77
CA GLU A 165 18.03 -7.94 -7.36
C GLU A 165 17.14 -7.17 -6.36
N ALA A 166 16.41 -7.87 -5.51
CA ALA A 166 15.59 -7.26 -4.45
C ALA A 166 16.44 -6.47 -3.42
N LEU A 167 17.69 -6.88 -3.20
CA LEU A 167 18.62 -6.16 -2.32
C LEU A 167 18.94 -4.77 -2.87
N VAL A 168 19.04 -4.60 -4.18
CA VAL A 168 19.30 -3.30 -4.82
C VAL A 168 18.19 -2.29 -4.47
N PHE A 169 16.93 -2.71 -4.52
CA PHE A 169 15.81 -1.84 -4.14
C PHE A 169 15.83 -1.49 -2.66
N SER A 170 16.27 -2.41 -1.80
CA SER A 170 16.40 -2.14 -0.37
C SER A 170 17.52 -1.12 -0.06
N GLU A 171 18.59 -1.13 -0.83
CA GLU A 171 19.68 -0.15 -0.74
C GLU A 171 19.24 1.24 -1.22
N LEU A 172 18.49 1.32 -2.33
CA LEU A 172 17.88 2.58 -2.80
C LEU A 172 17.01 3.24 -1.73
N LEU A 173 16.27 2.43 -0.93
CA LEU A 173 15.50 2.95 0.18
C LEU A 173 16.35 3.59 1.27
N LYS A 174 17.51 3.01 1.58
CA LYS A 174 18.42 3.56 2.60
C LYS A 174 18.98 4.91 2.14
N THR A 175 19.35 5.01 0.87
CA THR A 175 19.85 6.25 0.28
C THR A 175 18.79 7.36 0.29
N LYS A 176 17.53 7.02 0.01
CA LYS A 176 16.40 7.97 0.04
C LYS A 176 16.09 8.52 1.44
N LYS A 177 16.36 7.76 2.50
CA LYS A 177 16.12 8.19 3.89
C LYS A 177 17.23 9.08 4.43
N SER A 178 18.38 9.11 3.77
CA SER A 178 19.57 9.87 4.19
C SER A 178 19.65 11.27 3.57
N ASN A 179 18.82 11.56 2.59
CA ASN A 179 18.64 12.87 1.96
C ASN A 179 17.27 13.47 2.33
#